data_d3d5ddc8d21ac6d5d3cac25cb5387a1e
#
_entry.id   d3d5ddc8d21ac6d5d3cac25cb5387a1e
#
_cell.length_a   1.000
_cell.length_b   1.000
_cell.length_c   1.000
_cell.angle_alpha   90.00
_cell.angle_beta   90.00
_cell.angle_gamma   90.00
#
_symmetry.space_group_name_H-M   'P 1'
#
loop_
_entity.id
_entity.type
_entity.pdbx_description
1 polymer ?
#
loop_
_entity_poly.entity_id
_entity_poly.type
_entity_poly.pdbx_seq_one_letter_code
_entity_poly.pdbx_strand_id
1 'polypeptide(L)'
;MHGPIKKIDKMFKFPVVLKPINEGSSVGVYIANKKNFNKNLMKLQKFKEILIEKYIPGREIQAAVLGNKKLGIIELKPKRKFYDYKAKYSSKAKTKHIIPVNIKKKDYQNVMNIALKAHKVLKCRGVTRSDFKFHNGKFYLLETNTQPGMTNLSLVPEIALYHGMNFFSLINWIIKDLSLIHI
;
A
#
# COMPACT_ATOMS: atom_id res chain seq x y z
N MET A 1 -8.64 -9.42 -32.71
CA MET A 1 -8.29 -9.30 -31.28
C MET A 1 -8.15 -7.85 -30.78
N HIS A 2 -9.05 -6.91 -31.15
CA HIS A 2 -8.92 -5.51 -30.70
C HIS A 2 -9.96 -5.05 -29.68
N GLY A 3 -10.93 -5.90 -29.29
CA GLY A 3 -12.05 -5.52 -28.45
C GLY A 3 -11.69 -5.06 -27.02
N PRO A 4 -10.94 -5.84 -26.21
CA PRO A 4 -10.69 -5.50 -24.82
C PRO A 4 -9.82 -4.24 -24.67
N ILE A 5 -8.79 -4.07 -25.50
CA ILE A 5 -7.87 -2.93 -25.43
C ILE A 5 -8.58 -1.61 -25.72
N LYS A 6 -9.46 -1.57 -26.75
CA LYS A 6 -10.23 -0.37 -27.08
C LYS A 6 -11.19 0.02 -25.94
N LYS A 7 -11.84 -0.97 -25.32
CA LYS A 7 -12.76 -0.75 -24.18
C LYS A 7 -12.02 -0.16 -22.98
N ILE A 8 -10.85 -0.73 -22.65
CA ILE A 8 -10.03 -0.28 -21.52
C ILE A 8 -9.46 1.12 -21.76
N ASP A 9 -8.98 1.41 -22.98
CA ASP A 9 -8.44 2.74 -23.31
C ASP A 9 -9.50 3.85 -23.19
N LYS A 10 -10.77 3.53 -23.50
CA LYS A 10 -11.91 4.44 -23.28
C LYS A 10 -12.16 4.69 -21.78
N MET A 11 -11.99 3.66 -20.93
CA MET A 11 -12.28 3.77 -19.50
C MET A 11 -11.16 4.44 -18.70
N PHE A 12 -9.90 4.09 -18.96
CA PHE A 12 -8.79 4.43 -18.05
C PHE A 12 -7.64 5.21 -18.67
N LYS A 13 -7.46 5.23 -19.97
CA LYS A 13 -6.23 5.68 -20.66
C LYS A 13 -4.98 4.93 -20.15
N PHE A 14 -4.23 4.33 -21.06
CA PHE A 14 -2.99 3.64 -20.71
C PHE A 14 -1.91 4.60 -20.17
N PRO A 15 -0.99 4.12 -19.31
CA PRO A 15 -0.88 2.76 -18.79
C PRO A 15 -1.91 2.43 -17.72
N VAL A 16 -2.18 1.11 -17.54
CA VAL A 16 -3.05 0.57 -16.49
C VAL A 16 -2.28 -0.42 -15.62
N VAL A 17 -2.80 -0.70 -14.43
CA VAL A 17 -2.32 -1.77 -13.55
C VAL A 17 -3.24 -2.98 -13.70
N LEU A 18 -2.65 -4.15 -13.90
CA LEU A 18 -3.32 -5.44 -13.87
C LEU A 18 -2.90 -6.17 -12.60
N LYS A 19 -3.85 -6.66 -11.81
CA LYS A 19 -3.55 -7.44 -10.60
C LYS A 19 -4.64 -8.46 -10.32
N PRO A 20 -4.31 -9.65 -9.74
CA PRO A 20 -5.32 -10.56 -9.22
C PRO A 20 -6.06 -9.93 -8.04
N ILE A 21 -7.34 -10.24 -7.87
CA ILE A 21 -8.14 -9.70 -6.74
C ILE A 21 -7.71 -10.31 -5.40
N ASN A 22 -7.37 -11.61 -5.39
CA ASN A 22 -7.16 -12.37 -4.17
C ASN A 22 -5.69 -12.62 -3.83
N GLU A 23 -4.75 -11.83 -4.41
CA GLU A 23 -3.33 -11.98 -4.14
C GLU A 23 -2.77 -10.79 -3.33
N GLY A 24 -1.78 -11.10 -2.52
CA GLY A 24 -1.05 -10.12 -1.72
C GLY A 24 0.37 -9.88 -2.22
N SER A 25 1.11 -9.01 -1.51
CA SER A 25 2.57 -8.79 -1.69
C SER A 25 3.00 -8.47 -3.12
N SER A 26 2.15 -7.82 -3.91
CA SER A 26 2.38 -7.50 -5.34
C SER A 26 2.57 -8.72 -6.25
N VAL A 27 2.13 -9.91 -5.85
CA VAL A 27 2.14 -11.10 -6.71
C VAL A 27 1.20 -10.86 -7.90
N GLY A 28 1.70 -11.05 -9.12
CA GLY A 28 0.89 -10.89 -10.33
C GLY A 28 0.53 -9.44 -10.68
N VAL A 29 1.16 -8.44 -10.09
CA VAL A 29 0.92 -7.03 -10.42
C VAL A 29 1.78 -6.62 -11.62
N TYR A 30 1.13 -6.11 -12.68
CA TYR A 30 1.80 -5.63 -13.89
C TYR A 30 1.34 -4.25 -14.28
N ILE A 31 2.29 -3.36 -14.61
CA ILE A 31 1.99 -2.11 -15.31
C ILE A 31 1.96 -2.42 -16.81
N ALA A 32 0.80 -2.21 -17.42
CA ALA A 32 0.56 -2.53 -18.81
C ALA A 32 0.31 -1.27 -19.65
N ASN A 33 1.02 -1.15 -20.76
CA ASN A 33 0.73 -0.23 -21.86
C ASN A 33 0.01 -0.99 -22.99
N LYS A 34 -0.40 -0.28 -24.06
CA LYS A 34 -1.09 -0.91 -25.20
C LYS A 34 -0.29 -2.06 -25.84
N LYS A 35 1.06 -1.95 -25.86
CA LYS A 35 1.92 -2.94 -26.53
C LYS A 35 2.05 -4.24 -25.75
N ASN A 36 2.09 -4.16 -24.40
CA ASN A 36 2.34 -5.33 -23.54
C ASN A 36 1.11 -5.81 -22.77
N PHE A 37 -0.06 -5.18 -22.98
CA PHE A 37 -1.30 -5.50 -22.25
C PHE A 37 -1.68 -6.98 -22.38
N ASN A 38 -1.83 -7.48 -23.61
CA ASN A 38 -2.23 -8.87 -23.84
C ASN A 38 -1.21 -9.87 -23.27
N LYS A 39 0.10 -9.60 -23.45
CA LYS A 39 1.17 -10.43 -22.86
C LYS A 39 1.07 -10.51 -21.34
N ASN A 40 0.79 -9.39 -20.67
CA ASN A 40 0.65 -9.37 -19.21
C ASN A 40 -0.66 -10.00 -18.75
N LEU A 41 -1.75 -9.81 -19.50
CA LEU A 41 -3.02 -10.46 -19.23
C LEU A 41 -2.91 -11.99 -19.32
N MET A 42 -2.22 -12.53 -20.34
CA MET A 42 -1.97 -13.97 -20.47
C MET A 42 -1.23 -14.54 -19.25
N LYS A 43 -0.28 -13.82 -18.66
CA LYS A 43 0.42 -14.26 -17.43
C LYS A 43 -0.52 -14.38 -16.22
N LEU A 44 -1.66 -13.71 -16.26
CA LEU A 44 -2.65 -13.70 -15.20
C LEU A 44 -3.81 -14.69 -15.42
N GLN A 45 -3.82 -15.46 -16.51
CA GLN A 45 -4.89 -16.41 -16.86
C GLN A 45 -5.15 -17.48 -15.80
N LYS A 46 -4.14 -17.79 -14.97
CA LYS A 46 -4.28 -18.73 -13.86
C LYS A 46 -5.15 -18.19 -12.71
N PHE A 47 -5.42 -16.90 -12.67
CA PHE A 47 -6.26 -16.28 -11.65
C PHE A 47 -7.70 -16.13 -12.17
N LYS A 48 -8.67 -16.43 -11.31
CA LYS A 48 -10.09 -16.42 -11.66
C LYS A 48 -10.57 -15.00 -12.03
N GLU A 49 -10.10 -13.99 -11.29
CA GLU A 49 -10.52 -12.61 -11.45
C GLU A 49 -9.31 -11.67 -11.41
N ILE A 50 -9.35 -10.68 -12.29
CA ILE A 50 -8.27 -9.71 -12.47
C ILE A 50 -8.87 -8.30 -12.36
N LEU A 51 -8.31 -7.49 -11.48
CA LEU A 51 -8.64 -6.10 -11.35
C LEU A 51 -7.77 -5.28 -12.31
N ILE A 52 -8.41 -4.36 -13.04
CA ILE A 52 -7.76 -3.41 -13.93
C ILE A 52 -7.97 -2.02 -13.37
N GLU A 53 -6.88 -1.35 -13.03
CA GLU A 53 -6.92 -0.03 -12.41
C GLU A 53 -6.14 0.98 -13.25
N LYS A 54 -6.50 2.26 -13.08
CA LYS A 54 -5.70 3.36 -13.61
C LYS A 54 -4.31 3.33 -12.96
N TYR A 55 -3.24 3.40 -13.75
CA TYR A 55 -1.90 3.60 -13.19
C TYR A 55 -1.76 5.01 -12.61
N ILE A 56 -1.40 5.10 -11.35
CA ILE A 56 -1.09 6.36 -10.66
C ILE A 56 0.42 6.44 -10.48
N PRO A 57 1.11 7.36 -11.16
CA PRO A 57 2.52 7.62 -10.92
C PRO A 57 2.73 8.32 -9.58
N GLY A 58 4.00 8.52 -9.19
CA GLY A 58 4.34 9.32 -8.02
C GLY A 58 4.97 8.54 -6.87
N ARG A 59 5.05 9.20 -5.73
CA ARG A 59 5.72 8.71 -4.52
C ARG A 59 4.86 7.66 -3.83
N GLU A 60 5.50 6.65 -3.25
CA GLU A 60 4.81 5.63 -2.43
C GLU A 60 4.87 6.04 -0.96
N ILE A 61 3.71 6.33 -0.39
CA ILE A 61 3.55 6.71 1.01
C ILE A 61 2.72 5.65 1.72
N GLN A 62 3.21 5.19 2.85
CA GLN A 62 2.50 4.24 3.72
C GLN A 62 2.10 4.97 4.99
N ALA A 63 0.84 4.82 5.42
CA ALA A 63 0.33 5.44 6.63
C ALA A 63 -0.17 4.38 7.60
N ALA A 64 0.28 4.43 8.85
CA ALA A 64 -0.13 3.51 9.90
C ALA A 64 -1.12 4.17 10.87
N VAL A 65 -2.13 3.38 11.25
CA VAL A 65 -3.15 3.74 12.25
C VAL A 65 -3.15 2.67 13.34
N LEU A 66 -3.21 3.07 14.59
CA LEU A 66 -3.24 2.21 15.77
C LEU A 66 -4.49 2.52 16.60
N GLY A 67 -5.53 1.69 16.47
CA GLY A 67 -6.86 1.98 16.98
C GLY A 67 -7.41 3.27 16.40
N ASN A 68 -7.71 4.26 17.25
CA ASN A 68 -8.16 5.58 16.82
C ASN A 68 -7.02 6.61 16.64
N LYS A 69 -5.75 6.19 16.82
CA LYS A 69 -4.59 7.07 16.77
C LYS A 69 -3.91 7.02 15.40
N LYS A 70 -3.60 8.17 14.85
CA LYS A 70 -2.73 8.34 13.68
C LYS A 70 -1.30 8.07 14.12
N LEU A 71 -0.72 6.92 13.73
CA LEU A 71 0.62 6.55 14.17
C LEU A 71 1.70 7.34 13.44
N GLY A 72 1.64 7.37 12.10
CA GLY A 72 2.60 8.11 11.28
C GLY A 72 2.64 7.62 9.83
N ILE A 73 3.58 8.18 9.07
CA ILE A 73 3.81 7.82 7.66
C ILE A 73 5.28 7.54 7.38
N ILE A 74 5.52 6.74 6.35
CA ILE A 74 6.83 6.44 5.79
C ILE A 74 6.77 6.47 4.27
N GLU A 75 7.82 6.92 3.60
CA GLU A 75 7.92 6.87 2.15
C GLU A 75 8.83 5.71 1.73
N LEU A 76 8.40 4.97 0.74
CA LEU A 76 9.18 3.92 0.10
C LEU A 76 9.73 4.42 -1.23
N LYS A 77 11.05 4.43 -1.36
CA LYS A 77 11.73 4.76 -2.61
C LYS A 77 12.44 3.52 -3.16
N PRO A 78 11.77 2.71 -3.98
CA PRO A 78 12.39 1.54 -4.59
C PRO A 78 13.49 1.99 -5.55
N LYS A 79 14.61 1.28 -5.58
CA LYS A 79 15.66 1.50 -6.61
C LYS A 79 15.18 1.13 -8.01
N ARG A 80 14.18 0.23 -8.11
CA ARG A 80 13.55 -0.19 -9.37
C ARG A 80 12.33 0.66 -9.64
N LYS A 81 11.91 0.73 -10.92
CA LYS A 81 10.72 1.50 -11.37
C LYS A 81 9.41 1.06 -10.70
N PHE A 82 9.38 -0.08 -10.01
CA PHE A 82 8.19 -0.61 -9.35
C PHE A 82 8.55 -1.35 -8.05
N TYR A 83 7.74 -1.17 -7.01
CA TYR A 83 7.87 -1.84 -5.71
C TYR A 83 7.18 -3.22 -5.78
N ASP A 84 7.85 -4.17 -6.45
CA ASP A 84 7.39 -5.55 -6.60
C ASP A 84 7.74 -6.44 -5.39
N TYR A 85 7.32 -7.71 -5.43
CA TYR A 85 7.62 -8.70 -4.39
C TYR A 85 9.12 -8.77 -4.06
N LYS A 86 9.99 -8.73 -5.07
CA LYS A 86 11.45 -8.76 -4.87
C LYS A 86 11.96 -7.50 -4.16
N ALA A 87 11.35 -6.36 -4.41
CA ALA A 87 11.68 -5.11 -3.73
C ALA A 87 11.20 -5.08 -2.26
N LYS A 88 10.16 -5.87 -1.93
CA LYS A 88 9.63 -5.97 -0.56
C LYS A 88 10.45 -6.89 0.35
N TYR A 89 10.95 -8.01 -0.16
CA TYR A 89 11.48 -9.10 0.67
C TYR A 89 12.94 -9.49 0.38
N SER A 90 13.58 -8.91 -0.63
CA SER A 90 14.98 -9.18 -0.93
C SER A 90 15.90 -8.14 -0.27
N SER A 91 16.79 -8.58 0.58
CA SER A 91 17.86 -7.74 1.16
C SER A 91 18.72 -7.05 0.08
N LYS A 92 18.79 -7.63 -1.13
CA LYS A 92 19.48 -7.05 -2.31
C LYS A 92 18.66 -5.97 -3.02
N ALA A 93 17.36 -5.86 -2.78
CA ALA A 93 16.49 -4.93 -3.51
C ALA A 93 16.63 -3.48 -3.05
N LYS A 94 17.21 -3.23 -1.88
CA LYS A 94 17.57 -1.92 -1.31
C LYS A 94 16.51 -0.84 -1.54
N THR A 95 15.25 -1.13 -1.22
CA THR A 95 14.22 -0.09 -1.10
C THR A 95 14.65 0.86 0.02
N LYS A 96 14.73 2.15 -0.28
CA LYS A 96 15.05 3.14 0.73
C LYS A 96 13.76 3.51 1.48
N HIS A 97 13.78 3.35 2.79
CA HIS A 97 12.77 3.85 3.70
C HIS A 97 13.13 5.28 4.10
N ILE A 98 12.18 6.19 4.01
CA ILE A 98 12.39 7.61 4.33
C ILE A 98 11.39 8.01 5.39
N ILE A 99 11.92 8.29 6.57
CA ILE A 99 11.20 8.82 7.71
C ILE A 99 12.13 9.81 8.44
N PRO A 100 11.74 11.06 8.68
CA PRO A 100 10.48 11.69 8.32
C PRO A 100 10.31 11.86 6.81
N VAL A 101 9.04 11.83 6.38
CA VAL A 101 8.71 12.06 4.97
C VAL A 101 8.74 13.55 4.66
N ASN A 102 9.46 13.95 3.62
CA ASN A 102 9.50 15.35 3.18
C ASN A 102 8.23 15.71 2.39
N ILE A 103 7.19 16.15 3.11
CA ILE A 103 5.93 16.69 2.55
C ILE A 103 5.45 17.87 3.40
N LYS A 104 4.54 18.68 2.83
CA LYS A 104 3.93 19.81 3.56
C LYS A 104 3.09 19.28 4.74
N LYS A 105 3.05 20.03 5.85
CA LYS A 105 2.25 19.69 7.04
C LYS A 105 0.78 19.41 6.70
N LYS A 106 0.19 20.20 5.79
CA LYS A 106 -1.18 19.97 5.29
C LYS A 106 -1.35 18.62 4.62
N ASP A 107 -0.38 18.21 3.80
CA ASP A 107 -0.42 16.92 3.09
C ASP A 107 -0.24 15.75 4.06
N TYR A 108 0.66 15.90 5.04
CA TYR A 108 0.80 14.93 6.14
C TYR A 108 -0.52 14.72 6.88
N GLN A 109 -1.16 15.80 7.29
CA GLN A 109 -2.46 15.73 7.98
C GLN A 109 -3.54 15.09 7.10
N ASN A 110 -3.56 15.43 5.81
CA ASN A 110 -4.52 14.89 4.86
C ASN A 110 -4.38 13.37 4.70
N VAL A 111 -3.17 12.86 4.43
CA VAL A 111 -2.97 11.41 4.28
C VAL A 111 -3.33 10.63 5.54
N MET A 112 -2.99 11.16 6.71
CA MET A 112 -3.36 10.54 7.99
C MET A 112 -4.87 10.58 8.25
N ASN A 113 -5.58 11.63 7.80
CA ASN A 113 -7.04 11.68 7.86
C ASN A 113 -7.68 10.62 6.96
N ILE A 114 -7.15 10.45 5.73
CA ILE A 114 -7.64 9.44 4.79
C ILE A 114 -7.41 8.03 5.35
N ALA A 115 -6.22 7.76 5.89
CA ALA A 115 -5.89 6.46 6.50
C ALA A 115 -6.80 6.14 7.69
N LEU A 116 -7.01 7.10 8.60
CA LEU A 116 -7.91 6.92 9.73
C LEU A 116 -9.38 6.73 9.28
N LYS A 117 -9.81 7.46 8.25
CA LYS A 117 -11.15 7.29 7.67
C LYS A 117 -11.29 5.88 7.07
N ALA A 118 -10.32 5.40 6.31
CA ALA A 118 -10.32 4.05 5.75
C ALA A 118 -10.41 2.99 6.85
N HIS A 119 -9.57 3.10 7.90
CA HIS A 119 -9.61 2.23 9.07
C HIS A 119 -11.03 2.14 9.69
N LYS A 120 -11.68 3.30 9.90
CA LYS A 120 -13.02 3.37 10.50
C LYS A 120 -14.12 2.84 9.59
N VAL A 121 -14.11 3.19 8.31
CA VAL A 121 -15.12 2.74 7.34
C VAL A 121 -15.08 1.22 7.16
N LEU A 122 -13.88 0.62 7.19
CA LEU A 122 -13.68 -0.82 7.15
C LEU A 122 -13.94 -1.49 8.50
N LYS A 123 -14.34 -0.74 9.54
CA LYS A 123 -14.56 -1.22 10.92
C LYS A 123 -13.36 -1.98 11.48
N CYS A 124 -12.15 -1.56 11.11
CA CYS A 124 -10.93 -2.18 11.60
C CYS A 124 -10.71 -1.90 13.08
N ARG A 125 -10.07 -2.86 13.77
CA ARG A 125 -9.50 -2.73 15.11
C ARG A 125 -7.97 -2.93 15.05
N GLY A 126 -7.31 -2.70 16.16
CA GLY A 126 -5.87 -2.91 16.24
C GLY A 126 -5.10 -1.96 15.33
N VAL A 127 -4.22 -2.51 14.52
CA VAL A 127 -3.34 -1.75 13.65
C VAL A 127 -3.68 -1.97 12.18
N THR A 128 -3.65 -0.89 11.40
CA THR A 128 -3.74 -0.96 9.93
C THR A 128 -2.63 -0.16 9.27
N ARG A 129 -2.25 -0.56 8.06
CA ARG A 129 -1.38 0.22 7.18
C ARG A 129 -2.10 0.46 5.86
N SER A 130 -2.28 1.72 5.51
CA SER A 130 -2.84 2.13 4.23
C SER A 130 -1.73 2.55 3.28
N ASP A 131 -1.76 2.01 2.06
CA ASP A 131 -0.75 2.21 1.03
C ASP A 131 -1.26 3.23 0.02
N PHE A 132 -0.46 4.27 -0.26
CA PHE A 132 -0.86 5.40 -1.10
C PHE A 132 0.14 5.68 -2.22
N LYS A 133 -0.38 6.19 -3.34
CA LYS A 133 0.39 6.99 -4.29
C LYS A 133 0.13 8.48 -4.03
N PHE A 134 1.22 9.26 -3.93
CA PHE A 134 1.15 10.71 -3.85
C PHE A 134 1.63 11.32 -5.16
N HIS A 135 0.71 11.96 -5.89
CA HIS A 135 0.96 12.54 -7.21
C HIS A 135 0.22 13.86 -7.37
N ASN A 136 0.94 14.90 -7.84
CA ASN A 136 0.38 16.24 -8.08
C ASN A 136 -0.43 16.79 -6.89
N GLY A 137 0.11 16.65 -5.67
CA GLY A 137 -0.53 17.15 -4.45
C GLY A 137 -1.75 16.36 -3.98
N LYS A 138 -2.03 15.19 -4.58
CA LYS A 138 -3.16 14.33 -4.22
C LYS A 138 -2.70 12.96 -3.77
N PHE A 139 -3.38 12.41 -2.76
CA PHE A 139 -3.22 11.03 -2.32
C PHE A 139 -4.26 10.13 -2.96
N TYR A 140 -3.81 9.00 -3.44
CA TYR A 140 -4.63 7.93 -4.00
C TYR A 140 -4.41 6.70 -3.13
N LEU A 141 -5.46 6.31 -2.39
CA LEU A 141 -5.44 5.08 -1.59
C LEU A 141 -5.47 3.88 -2.54
N LEU A 142 -4.50 2.98 -2.38
CA LEU A 142 -4.39 1.76 -3.16
C LEU A 142 -5.04 0.59 -2.42
N GLU A 143 -4.68 0.41 -1.14
CA GLU A 143 -5.17 -0.67 -0.29
C GLU A 143 -5.01 -0.32 1.19
N THR A 144 -5.75 -1.02 2.05
CA THR A 144 -5.57 -0.99 3.50
C THR A 144 -5.31 -2.40 4.00
N ASN A 145 -4.12 -2.62 4.56
CA ASN A 145 -3.72 -3.88 5.16
C ASN A 145 -4.19 -3.93 6.60
N THR A 146 -5.04 -4.90 6.91
CA THR A 146 -5.62 -5.08 8.27
C THR A 146 -4.73 -5.95 9.17
N GLN A 147 -3.76 -6.67 8.57
CA GLN A 147 -2.72 -7.42 9.27
C GLN A 147 -1.35 -7.08 8.67
N PRO A 148 -0.84 -5.86 8.90
CA PRO A 148 0.48 -5.48 8.39
C PRO A 148 1.58 -6.33 9.05
N GLY A 149 2.68 -6.56 8.32
CA GLY A 149 3.81 -7.31 8.83
C GLY A 149 4.37 -6.71 10.13
N MET A 150 4.78 -7.59 11.06
CA MET A 150 5.29 -7.26 12.40
C MET A 150 6.67 -7.88 12.63
N THR A 151 7.58 -7.69 11.70
CA THR A 151 9.01 -8.03 11.87
C THR A 151 9.83 -6.76 12.08
N ASN A 152 11.08 -6.89 12.49
CA ASN A 152 11.98 -5.73 12.65
C ASN A 152 12.21 -4.93 11.35
N LEU A 153 11.91 -5.52 10.20
CA LEU A 153 11.99 -4.86 8.89
C LEU A 153 10.64 -4.37 8.37
N SER A 154 9.60 -4.50 9.18
CA SER A 154 8.24 -4.12 8.78
C SER A 154 7.99 -2.64 9.04
N LEU A 155 7.20 -2.03 8.16
CA LEU A 155 6.98 -0.59 8.12
C LEU A 155 6.25 -0.04 9.35
N VAL A 156 5.29 -0.79 9.90
CA VAL A 156 4.54 -0.34 11.08
C VAL A 156 5.43 -0.25 12.32
N PRO A 157 6.26 -1.26 12.67
CA PRO A 157 7.25 -1.14 13.74
C PRO A 157 8.24 0.01 13.52
N GLU A 158 8.69 0.26 12.29
CA GLU A 158 9.58 1.36 11.95
C GLU A 158 8.92 2.73 12.18
N ILE A 159 7.66 2.91 11.74
CA ILE A 159 6.87 4.11 12.01
C ILE A 159 6.66 4.30 13.51
N ALA A 160 6.31 3.22 14.23
CA ALA A 160 6.09 3.27 15.67
C ALA A 160 7.35 3.71 16.42
N LEU A 161 8.48 3.11 16.08
CA LEU A 161 9.78 3.43 16.69
C LEU A 161 10.14 4.91 16.48
N TYR A 162 9.95 5.43 15.27
CA TYR A 162 10.21 6.84 14.97
C TYR A 162 9.36 7.78 15.82
N HIS A 163 8.14 7.37 16.19
CA HIS A 163 7.25 8.13 17.07
C HIS A 163 7.38 7.77 18.55
N GLY A 164 8.48 7.14 18.97
CA GLY A 164 8.81 6.86 20.37
C GLY A 164 8.17 5.60 20.94
N MET A 165 7.51 4.77 20.12
CA MET A 165 6.92 3.49 20.54
C MET A 165 7.82 2.35 20.07
N ASN A 166 8.54 1.70 21.00
CA ASN A 166 9.35 0.54 20.67
C ASN A 166 8.50 -0.68 20.30
N PHE A 167 9.13 -1.72 19.77
CA PHE A 167 8.45 -2.91 19.29
C PHE A 167 7.65 -3.62 20.37
N PHE A 168 8.22 -3.76 21.59
CA PHE A 168 7.53 -4.37 22.70
C PHE A 168 6.26 -3.60 23.09
N SER A 169 6.34 -2.28 23.17
CA SER A 169 5.20 -1.43 23.47
C SER A 169 4.11 -1.51 22.41
N LEU A 170 4.49 -1.61 21.13
CA LEU A 170 3.56 -1.79 20.02
C LEU A 170 2.82 -3.13 20.14
N ILE A 171 3.54 -4.23 20.33
CA ILE A 171 2.94 -5.56 20.47
C ILE A 171 2.05 -5.64 21.72
N ASN A 172 2.53 -5.13 22.86
CA ASN A 172 1.75 -5.11 24.08
C ASN A 172 0.43 -4.31 23.93
N TRP A 173 0.48 -3.19 23.20
CA TRP A 173 -0.73 -2.43 22.89
C TRP A 173 -1.71 -3.26 22.04
N ILE A 174 -1.22 -3.96 21.00
CA ILE A 174 -2.06 -4.81 20.13
C ILE A 174 -2.71 -5.94 20.93
N ILE A 175 -1.94 -6.62 21.81
CA ILE A 175 -2.46 -7.70 22.65
C ILE A 175 -3.53 -7.17 23.61
N LYS A 176 -3.30 -6.02 24.24
CA LYS A 176 -4.31 -5.40 25.13
C LYS A 176 -5.59 -5.02 24.36
N ASP A 177 -5.46 -4.45 23.16
CA ASP A 177 -6.63 -4.12 22.33
C ASP A 177 -7.43 -5.37 21.96
N LEU A 178 -6.76 -6.49 21.67
CA LEU A 178 -7.41 -7.77 21.39
C LEU A 178 -8.11 -8.34 22.64
N SER A 179 -7.50 -8.26 23.82
CA SER A 179 -8.07 -8.80 25.06
C SER A 179 -9.39 -8.13 25.46
N LEU A 180 -9.60 -6.87 25.07
CA LEU A 180 -10.86 -6.15 25.32
C LEU A 180 -12.05 -6.67 24.49
N ILE A 181 -11.84 -7.64 23.60
CA ILE A 181 -12.92 -8.27 22.81
C ILE A 181 -13.65 -9.35 23.60
N HIS A 182 -13.01 -9.89 24.64
CA HIS A 182 -13.49 -11.04 25.40
C HIS A 182 -14.02 -10.68 26.81
N ILE A 183 -14.20 -9.39 27.09
CA ILE A 183 -14.78 -8.89 28.33
C ILE A 183 -16.20 -8.42 28.10
#